data_fd94276352f02ef0052c4d44e2b69ad6
#
_entry.id   fd94276352f02ef0052c4d44e2b69ad6
#
_cell.length_a   1.000
_cell.length_b   1.000
_cell.length_c   1.000
_cell.angle_alpha   90.00
_cell.angle_beta   90.00
_cell.angle_gamma   90.00
#
_symmetry.space_group_name_H-M   'P 1'
#
loop_
_entity.id
_entity.type
_entity.pdbx_description
1 polymer ?
#
loop_
_entity_poly.entity_id
_entity_poly.type
_entity_poly.pdbx_seq_one_letter_code
_entity_poly.pdbx_strand_id
1 'polypeptide(L)'
;MRLGVRDLLAGIITMTALSSVNLLIAGSNVTVERAVDTIFTSAPVMALLGDLTLSARKLIVALVLAVVVKLLLDLYFRTKSGLLLRAVGDNGTLVTTLAQNKGNMKVLGVVIANALVALCGGVLCQEQRSYSAVMGIGQVVFGLATVIIGISLIRFFTRSKVSQSLRKVR
;
A
#
# COMPACT_ATOMS: atom_id res chain seq x y z
N MET A 1 21.04 -4.97 -4.58
CA MET A 1 21.99 -3.93 -4.15
C MET A 1 23.47 -4.35 -4.26
N ARG A 2 23.80 -5.61 -4.36
CA ARG A 2 25.17 -6.08 -4.67
C ARG A 2 25.56 -5.95 -6.16
N LEU A 3 24.60 -5.74 -7.02
CA LEU A 3 24.81 -5.74 -8.50
C LEU A 3 24.90 -4.33 -9.12
N GLY A 4 24.96 -3.26 -8.34
CA GLY A 4 25.09 -1.89 -8.85
C GLY A 4 23.95 -1.36 -9.73
N VAL A 5 22.83 -2.11 -9.79
CA VAL A 5 21.65 -1.74 -10.56
C VAL A 5 20.83 -0.71 -9.79
N ARG A 6 20.34 0.33 -10.47
CA ARG A 6 19.47 1.32 -9.84
C ARG A 6 18.20 0.65 -9.32
N ASP A 7 17.77 1.02 -8.12
CA ASP A 7 16.63 0.42 -7.41
C ASP A 7 15.36 0.39 -8.28
N LEU A 8 15.14 1.41 -9.11
CA LEU A 8 14.02 1.50 -10.04
C LEU A 8 14.07 0.42 -11.14
N LEU A 9 15.26 0.21 -11.71
CA LEU A 9 15.46 -0.77 -12.79
C LEU A 9 15.26 -2.20 -12.26
N ALA A 10 15.77 -2.50 -11.06
CA ALA A 10 15.55 -3.76 -10.39
C ALA A 10 14.05 -4.03 -10.15
N GLY A 11 13.28 -2.99 -9.77
CA GLY A 11 11.83 -3.07 -9.61
C GLY A 11 11.11 -3.44 -10.92
N ILE A 12 11.48 -2.81 -12.04
CA ILE A 12 10.87 -3.09 -13.34
C ILE A 12 11.16 -4.52 -13.80
N ILE A 13 12.41 -4.98 -13.66
CA ILE A 13 12.79 -6.36 -14.02
C ILE A 13 12.00 -7.36 -13.16
N THR A 14 11.88 -7.12 -11.85
CA THR A 14 11.13 -8.00 -10.96
C THR A 14 9.65 -8.00 -11.31
N MET A 15 9.08 -6.86 -11.67
CA MET A 15 7.68 -6.75 -12.10
C MET A 15 7.41 -7.58 -13.36
N THR A 16 8.28 -7.48 -14.39
CA THR A 16 8.12 -8.25 -15.62
C THR A 16 8.31 -9.75 -15.40
N ALA A 17 9.28 -10.16 -14.60
CA ALA A 17 9.48 -11.55 -14.24
C ALA A 17 8.26 -12.13 -13.48
N LEU A 18 7.75 -11.38 -12.48
CA LEU A 18 6.59 -11.80 -11.70
C LEU A 18 5.33 -11.89 -12.57
N SER A 19 5.12 -10.92 -13.48
CA SER A 19 3.97 -10.95 -14.39
C SER A 19 3.98 -12.15 -15.32
N SER A 20 5.16 -12.58 -15.79
CA SER A 20 5.30 -13.79 -16.61
C SER A 20 4.96 -15.06 -15.84
N VAL A 21 5.45 -15.18 -14.59
CA VAL A 21 5.12 -16.31 -13.71
C VAL A 21 3.62 -16.33 -13.40
N ASN A 22 3.03 -15.17 -13.13
CA ASN A 22 1.62 -15.05 -12.81
C ASN A 22 0.73 -15.43 -14.01
N LEU A 23 1.12 -15.06 -15.22
CA LEU A 23 0.43 -15.44 -16.45
C LEU A 23 0.47 -16.96 -16.67
N LEU A 24 1.56 -17.64 -16.31
CA LEU A 24 1.71 -19.09 -16.40
C LEU A 24 0.80 -19.83 -15.41
N ILE A 25 0.62 -19.28 -14.19
CA ILE A 25 -0.13 -19.94 -13.13
C ILE A 25 -1.64 -19.65 -13.24
N ALA A 26 -2.01 -18.39 -13.42
CA ALA A 26 -3.41 -17.94 -13.37
C ALA A 26 -4.03 -17.70 -14.75
N GLY A 27 -3.25 -17.77 -15.84
CA GLY A 27 -3.71 -17.37 -17.16
C GLY A 27 -3.93 -15.85 -17.27
N SER A 28 -4.57 -15.42 -18.36
CA SER A 28 -4.78 -13.99 -18.62
C SER A 28 -5.90 -13.39 -17.80
N ASN A 29 -7.00 -14.13 -17.63
CA ASN A 29 -8.18 -13.67 -16.92
C ASN A 29 -8.84 -14.86 -16.19
N VAL A 30 -9.22 -14.65 -14.94
CA VAL A 30 -9.97 -15.62 -14.14
C VAL A 30 -11.17 -14.92 -13.54
N THR A 31 -12.34 -15.49 -13.73
CA THR A 31 -13.58 -15.03 -13.08
C THR A 31 -13.92 -15.95 -11.93
N VAL A 32 -14.26 -15.37 -10.79
CA VAL A 32 -14.69 -16.12 -9.60
C VAL A 32 -16.21 -16.31 -9.67
N GLU A 33 -16.64 -17.56 -9.66
CA GLU A 33 -18.05 -17.90 -9.72
C GLU A 33 -18.83 -17.31 -8.54
N ARG A 34 -20.11 -16.96 -8.78
CA ARG A 34 -20.94 -16.33 -7.75
C ARG A 34 -21.25 -17.24 -6.56
N ALA A 35 -21.11 -18.54 -6.74
CA ALA A 35 -21.29 -19.53 -5.68
C ALA A 35 -20.15 -19.50 -4.63
N VAL A 36 -19.00 -18.92 -4.95
CA VAL A 36 -17.87 -18.82 -4.02
C VAL A 36 -18.05 -17.62 -3.10
N ASP A 37 -17.98 -17.87 -1.79
CA ASP A 37 -18.03 -16.83 -0.79
C ASP A 37 -16.77 -15.96 -0.81
N THR A 38 -16.99 -14.65 -0.85
CA THR A 38 -15.91 -13.65 -0.73
C THR A 38 -15.91 -13.05 0.67
N ILE A 39 -14.87 -12.28 1.03
CA ILE A 39 -14.84 -11.53 2.30
C ILE A 39 -16.13 -10.70 2.47
N PHE A 40 -16.68 -10.17 1.38
CA PHE A 40 -17.88 -9.33 1.38
C PHE A 40 -19.21 -10.12 1.53
N THR A 41 -19.20 -11.42 1.28
CA THR A 41 -20.38 -12.31 1.36
C THR A 41 -20.24 -13.39 2.42
N SER A 42 -19.17 -13.36 3.20
CA SER A 42 -18.91 -14.33 4.28
C SER A 42 -20.00 -14.30 5.35
N ALA A 43 -20.26 -15.45 5.95
CA ALA A 43 -21.31 -15.62 6.97
C ALA A 43 -21.32 -14.55 8.07
N PRO A 44 -20.17 -14.15 8.70
CA PRO A 44 -20.17 -13.14 9.74
C PRO A 44 -20.53 -11.74 9.21
N VAL A 45 -20.16 -11.42 7.96
CA VAL A 45 -20.52 -10.14 7.34
C VAL A 45 -21.99 -10.09 6.98
N MET A 46 -22.57 -11.22 6.53
CA MET A 46 -24.00 -11.34 6.27
C MET A 46 -24.82 -11.25 7.57
N ALA A 47 -24.36 -11.81 8.67
CA ALA A 47 -25.05 -11.73 9.96
C ALA A 47 -25.10 -10.31 10.54
N LEU A 48 -24.04 -9.51 10.32
CA LEU A 48 -23.92 -8.15 10.86
C LEU A 48 -24.51 -7.07 9.94
N LEU A 49 -24.47 -7.26 8.63
CA LEU A 49 -24.72 -6.24 7.61
C LEU A 49 -25.71 -6.73 6.54
N GLY A 50 -26.48 -7.81 6.81
CA GLY A 50 -27.38 -8.42 5.86
C GLY A 50 -28.48 -7.50 5.33
N ASP A 51 -28.95 -6.56 6.17
CA ASP A 51 -30.03 -5.61 5.84
C ASP A 51 -29.56 -4.43 4.95
N LEU A 52 -28.24 -4.29 4.75
CA LEU A 52 -27.69 -3.19 3.95
C LEU A 52 -27.56 -3.54 2.47
N THR A 53 -27.69 -2.52 1.62
CA THR A 53 -27.45 -2.67 0.18
C THR A 53 -26.03 -3.19 -0.09
N LEU A 54 -25.86 -3.97 -1.14
CA LEU A 54 -24.59 -4.59 -1.53
C LEU A 54 -23.43 -3.57 -1.61
N SER A 55 -23.72 -2.38 -2.13
CA SER A 55 -22.73 -1.30 -2.24
C SER A 55 -22.32 -0.75 -0.87
N ALA A 56 -23.27 -0.53 0.03
CA ALA A 56 -22.98 -0.04 1.37
C ALA A 56 -22.17 -1.07 2.19
N ARG A 57 -22.51 -2.35 2.08
CA ARG A 57 -21.80 -3.45 2.71
C ARG A 57 -20.34 -3.54 2.26
N LYS A 58 -20.11 -3.47 0.94
CA LYS A 58 -18.75 -3.46 0.37
C LYS A 58 -17.93 -2.29 0.92
N LEU A 59 -18.53 -1.09 0.97
CA LEU A 59 -17.87 0.11 1.46
C LEU A 59 -17.49 0.00 2.95
N ILE A 60 -18.42 -0.49 3.78
CA ILE A 60 -18.16 -0.67 5.22
C ILE A 60 -17.05 -1.68 5.46
N VAL A 61 -17.09 -2.84 4.79
CA VAL A 61 -16.06 -3.88 4.93
C VAL A 61 -14.70 -3.36 4.48
N ALA A 62 -14.63 -2.65 3.35
CA ALA A 62 -13.39 -2.05 2.86
C ALA A 62 -12.85 -1.00 3.83
N LEU A 63 -13.73 -0.16 4.41
CA LEU A 63 -13.35 0.85 5.39
C LEU A 63 -12.83 0.22 6.69
N VAL A 64 -13.51 -0.79 7.21
CA VAL A 64 -13.06 -1.52 8.40
C VAL A 64 -11.69 -2.16 8.16
N LEU A 65 -11.51 -2.80 7.01
CA LEU A 65 -10.24 -3.42 6.65
C LEU A 65 -9.11 -2.36 6.53
N ALA A 66 -9.39 -1.22 5.92
CA ALA A 66 -8.45 -0.11 5.83
C ALA A 66 -8.05 0.44 7.20
N VAL A 67 -9.01 0.58 8.13
CA VAL A 67 -8.75 1.01 9.50
C VAL A 67 -7.91 -0.02 10.25
N VAL A 68 -8.21 -1.30 10.14
CA VAL A 68 -7.43 -2.38 10.76
C VAL A 68 -5.99 -2.37 10.27
N VAL A 69 -5.78 -2.30 8.95
CA VAL A 69 -4.44 -2.25 8.35
C VAL A 69 -3.70 -0.99 8.81
N LYS A 70 -4.38 0.16 8.87
CA LYS A 70 -3.78 1.39 9.39
C LYS A 70 -3.35 1.26 10.84
N LEU A 71 -4.19 0.68 11.71
CA LEU A 71 -3.85 0.47 13.12
C LEU A 71 -2.66 -0.47 13.28
N LEU A 72 -2.60 -1.55 12.50
CA LEU A 72 -1.46 -2.47 12.49
C LEU A 72 -0.17 -1.76 12.07
N LEU A 73 -0.24 -0.92 11.04
CA LEU A 73 0.91 -0.11 10.61
C LEU A 73 1.32 0.91 11.67
N ASP A 74 0.38 1.61 12.29
CA ASP A 74 0.66 2.58 13.34
C ASP A 74 1.32 1.89 14.56
N LEU A 75 0.84 0.69 14.91
CA LEU A 75 1.45 -0.13 15.95
C LEU A 75 2.86 -0.58 15.57
N TYR A 76 3.06 -1.02 14.33
CA TYR A 76 4.37 -1.39 13.83
C TYR A 76 5.34 -0.20 13.85
N PHE A 77 4.94 0.98 13.42
CA PHE A 77 5.79 2.18 13.43
C PHE A 77 6.15 2.68 14.83
N ARG A 78 5.46 2.22 15.87
CA ARG A 78 5.84 2.46 17.28
C ARG A 78 6.92 1.50 17.78
N THR A 79 7.21 0.42 17.05
CA THR A 79 8.28 -0.51 17.40
C THR A 79 9.67 0.06 17.05
N LYS A 80 10.73 -0.49 17.67
CA LYS A 80 12.11 -0.07 17.39
C LYS A 80 12.47 -0.18 15.91
N SER A 81 12.04 -1.25 15.24
CA SER A 81 12.28 -1.46 13.80
C SER A 81 11.50 -0.47 12.93
N GLY A 82 10.27 -0.13 13.31
CA GLY A 82 9.47 0.87 12.60
C GLY A 82 10.05 2.29 12.72
N LEU A 83 10.53 2.67 13.90
CA LEU A 83 11.22 3.94 14.12
C LEU A 83 12.53 4.03 13.33
N LEU A 84 13.30 2.94 13.28
CA LEU A 84 14.50 2.87 12.45
C LEU A 84 14.19 2.98 10.96
N LEU A 85 13.12 2.33 10.50
CA LEU A 85 12.67 2.42 9.11
C LEU A 85 12.33 3.86 8.72
N ARG A 86 11.64 4.58 9.61
CA ARG A 86 11.30 5.99 9.42
C ARG A 86 12.57 6.88 9.41
N ALA A 87 13.50 6.62 10.33
CA ALA A 87 14.78 7.33 10.40
C ALA A 87 15.65 7.13 9.14
N VAL A 88 15.63 5.93 8.52
CA VAL A 88 16.30 5.68 7.23
C VAL A 88 15.69 6.52 6.11
N GLY A 89 14.39 6.76 6.14
CA GLY A 89 13.71 7.61 5.16
C GLY A 89 14.07 9.09 5.29
N ASP A 90 14.19 9.58 6.52
CA ASP A 90 14.49 10.99 6.80
C ASP A 90 15.98 11.32 6.66
N ASN A 91 16.83 10.53 7.29
CA ASN A 91 18.28 10.75 7.26
C ASN A 91 19.06 9.44 7.34
N GLY A 92 19.41 8.92 6.18
CA GLY A 92 20.12 7.66 6.07
C GLY A 92 21.55 7.66 6.65
N THR A 93 22.16 8.81 6.92
CA THR A 93 23.49 8.93 7.55
C THR A 93 23.39 8.67 9.05
N LEU A 94 22.34 9.09 9.68
CA LEU A 94 22.09 8.90 11.12
C LEU A 94 21.95 7.42 11.48
N VAL A 95 21.40 6.60 10.58
CA VAL A 95 21.25 5.16 10.83
C VAL A 95 22.56 4.40 10.73
N THR A 96 23.51 4.86 9.92
CA THR A 96 24.86 4.28 9.86
C THR A 96 25.69 4.59 11.11
N THR A 97 25.47 5.74 11.75
CA THR A 97 26.12 6.07 13.03
C THR A 97 25.60 5.21 14.19
N LEU A 98 24.38 4.70 14.09
CA LEU A 98 23.78 3.76 15.06
C LEU A 98 24.17 2.30 14.82
N ALA A 99 25.21 2.03 14.01
CA ALA A 99 25.72 0.69 13.67
C ALA A 99 24.66 -0.26 13.07
N GLN A 100 23.59 0.28 12.49
CA GLN A 100 22.53 -0.51 11.83
C GLN A 100 22.76 -0.57 10.33
N ASN A 101 22.53 -1.75 9.76
CA ASN A 101 22.72 -1.97 8.33
C ASN A 101 21.55 -1.34 7.53
N LYS A 102 21.87 -0.23 6.84
CA LYS A 102 20.92 0.47 5.93
C LYS A 102 20.24 -0.47 4.93
N GLY A 103 20.96 -1.46 4.42
CA GLY A 103 20.44 -2.40 3.43
C GLY A 103 19.29 -3.23 3.97
N ASN A 104 19.43 -3.76 5.18
CA ASN A 104 18.41 -4.58 5.80
C ASN A 104 17.12 -3.78 6.08
N MET A 105 17.24 -2.53 6.51
CA MET A 105 16.08 -1.66 6.75
C MET A 105 15.35 -1.32 5.46
N LYS A 106 16.07 -1.06 4.36
CA LYS A 106 15.46 -0.86 3.04
C LYS A 106 14.69 -2.11 2.56
N VAL A 107 15.30 -3.30 2.70
CA VAL A 107 14.65 -4.57 2.34
C VAL A 107 13.36 -4.76 3.15
N LEU A 108 13.41 -4.51 4.44
CA LEU A 108 12.25 -4.63 5.32
C LEU A 108 11.13 -3.68 4.91
N GLY A 109 11.45 -2.43 4.56
CA GLY A 109 10.48 -1.47 4.03
C GLY A 109 9.81 -1.94 2.73
N VAL A 110 10.61 -2.50 1.81
CA VAL A 110 10.09 -3.05 0.54
C VAL A 110 9.20 -4.27 0.79
N VAL A 111 9.55 -5.15 1.73
CA VAL A 111 8.74 -6.31 2.10
C VAL A 111 7.38 -5.89 2.64
N ILE A 112 7.34 -4.93 3.56
CA ILE A 112 6.08 -4.41 4.11
C ILE A 112 5.23 -3.76 3.01
N ALA A 113 5.85 -2.94 2.15
CA ALA A 113 5.14 -2.30 1.04
C ALA A 113 4.52 -3.34 0.09
N ASN A 114 5.27 -4.37 -0.30
CA ASN A 114 4.76 -5.43 -1.17
C ASN A 114 3.66 -6.26 -0.49
N ALA A 115 3.76 -6.53 0.81
CA ALA A 115 2.71 -7.20 1.57
C ALA A 115 1.39 -6.41 1.55
N LEU A 116 1.45 -5.09 1.72
CA LEU A 116 0.29 -4.21 1.63
C LEU A 116 -0.32 -4.18 0.22
N VAL A 117 0.52 -4.12 -0.81
CA VAL A 117 0.07 -4.16 -2.20
C VAL A 117 -0.62 -5.49 -2.53
N ALA A 118 -0.05 -6.61 -2.07
CA ALA A 118 -0.64 -7.93 -2.25
C ALA A 118 -2.01 -8.05 -1.55
N LEU A 119 -2.12 -7.53 -0.33
CA LEU A 119 -3.38 -7.47 0.40
C LEU A 119 -4.42 -6.62 -0.35
N CYS A 120 -4.04 -5.45 -0.83
CA CYS A 120 -4.91 -4.56 -1.60
C CYS A 120 -5.38 -5.25 -2.90
N GLY A 121 -4.47 -5.89 -3.64
CA GLY A 121 -4.79 -6.63 -4.85
C GLY A 121 -5.75 -7.80 -4.58
N GLY A 122 -5.54 -8.54 -3.50
CA GLY A 122 -6.43 -9.63 -3.09
C GLY A 122 -7.85 -9.16 -2.75
N VAL A 123 -7.98 -8.05 -2.04
CA VAL A 123 -9.28 -7.43 -1.72
C VAL A 123 -9.98 -6.94 -2.99
N LEU A 124 -9.24 -6.31 -3.90
CA LEU A 124 -9.77 -5.81 -5.16
C LEU A 124 -10.26 -6.94 -6.06
N CYS A 125 -9.51 -8.04 -6.17
CA CYS A 125 -9.95 -9.24 -6.90
C CYS A 125 -11.24 -9.85 -6.32
N GLN A 126 -11.37 -9.88 -5.01
CA GLN A 126 -12.57 -10.37 -4.35
C GLN A 126 -13.77 -9.42 -4.52
N GLU A 127 -13.52 -8.10 -4.53
CA GLU A 127 -14.55 -7.09 -4.76
C GLU A 127 -15.10 -7.19 -6.18
N GLN A 128 -14.21 -7.30 -7.18
CA GLN A 128 -14.58 -7.40 -8.59
C GLN A 128 -15.00 -8.82 -9.01
N ARG A 129 -14.74 -9.83 -8.19
CA ARG A 129 -14.90 -11.25 -8.51
C ARG A 129 -14.22 -11.67 -9.81
N SER A 130 -13.15 -10.97 -10.15
CA SER A 130 -12.36 -11.22 -11.35
C SER A 130 -10.89 -10.88 -11.09
N TYR A 131 -10.03 -11.65 -11.71
CA TYR A 131 -8.60 -11.37 -11.80
C TYR A 131 -8.24 -11.15 -13.27
N SER A 132 -7.46 -10.12 -13.54
CA SER A 132 -6.86 -9.88 -14.86
C SER A 132 -5.36 -9.61 -14.69
N ALA A 133 -4.54 -10.25 -15.52
CA ALA A 133 -3.09 -10.05 -15.50
C ALA A 133 -2.67 -8.60 -15.76
N VAL A 134 -3.52 -7.83 -16.44
CA VAL A 134 -3.29 -6.40 -16.76
C VAL A 134 -3.85 -5.43 -15.72
N MET A 135 -4.53 -5.92 -14.67
CA MET A 135 -5.19 -5.10 -13.67
C MET A 135 -4.22 -4.17 -12.90
N GLY A 136 -2.95 -4.59 -12.77
CA GLY A 136 -1.89 -3.80 -12.15
C GLY A 136 -1.23 -2.76 -13.06
N ILE A 137 -1.46 -2.85 -14.37
CA ILE A 137 -0.85 -1.93 -15.34
C ILE A 137 -1.47 -0.54 -15.16
N GLY A 138 -0.60 0.47 -14.99
CA GLY A 138 -1.04 1.85 -14.74
C GLY A 138 -1.22 2.22 -13.27
N GLN A 139 -1.38 1.26 -12.36
CA GLN A 139 -1.51 1.54 -10.91
C GLN A 139 -0.28 2.26 -10.33
N VAL A 140 0.91 1.99 -10.87
CA VAL A 140 2.15 2.69 -10.49
C VAL A 140 2.06 4.18 -10.83
N VAL A 141 1.51 4.52 -12.00
CA VAL A 141 1.35 5.91 -12.43
C VAL A 141 0.33 6.64 -11.54
N PHE A 142 -0.81 6.00 -11.26
CA PHE A 142 -1.81 6.54 -10.33
C PHE A 142 -1.24 6.69 -8.91
N GLY A 143 -0.47 5.71 -8.43
CA GLY A 143 0.19 5.77 -7.13
C GLY A 143 1.18 6.93 -7.02
N LEU A 144 2.03 7.13 -8.03
CA LEU A 144 2.95 8.26 -8.09
C LEU A 144 2.21 9.60 -8.16
N ALA A 145 1.18 9.70 -8.99
CA ALA A 145 0.38 10.91 -9.11
C ALA A 145 -0.29 11.28 -7.79
N THR A 146 -0.92 10.33 -7.10
CA THR A 146 -1.55 10.56 -5.79
C THR A 146 -0.56 10.99 -4.72
N VAL A 147 0.65 10.42 -4.69
CA VAL A 147 1.71 10.83 -3.75
C VAL A 147 2.17 12.25 -4.04
N ILE A 148 2.42 12.60 -5.30
CA ILE A 148 2.86 13.94 -5.70
C ILE A 148 1.79 14.99 -5.35
N ILE A 149 0.53 14.71 -5.69
CA ILE A 149 -0.60 15.60 -5.38
C ILE A 149 -0.77 15.73 -3.86
N GLY A 150 -0.72 14.61 -3.12
CA GLY A 150 -0.84 14.61 -1.66
C GLY A 150 0.24 15.44 -0.97
N ILE A 151 1.50 15.28 -1.37
CA ILE A 151 2.61 16.08 -0.84
C ILE A 151 2.44 17.56 -1.19
N SER A 152 2.03 17.87 -2.42
CA SER A 152 1.81 19.25 -2.88
C SER A 152 0.69 19.93 -2.09
N LEU A 153 -0.42 19.23 -1.85
CA LEU A 153 -1.53 19.71 -1.04
C LEU A 153 -1.11 19.98 0.41
N ILE A 154 -0.41 19.03 1.04
CA ILE A 154 0.07 19.20 2.42
C ILE A 154 1.01 20.39 2.52
N ARG A 155 1.94 20.54 1.58
CA ARG A 155 2.85 21.70 1.54
C ARG A 155 2.08 23.02 1.36
N PHE A 156 1.07 23.05 0.51
CA PHE A 156 0.24 24.24 0.29
C PHE A 156 -0.49 24.65 1.58
N PHE A 157 -1.14 23.70 2.26
CA PHE A 157 -1.82 23.96 3.53
C PHE A 157 -0.88 24.36 4.67
N THR A 158 0.28 23.71 4.76
CA THR A 158 1.29 24.03 5.80
C THR A 158 1.90 25.40 5.56
N ARG A 159 2.21 25.77 4.31
CA ARG A 159 2.72 27.09 3.96
C ARG A 159 1.70 28.20 4.25
N SER A 160 0.43 27.95 4.00
CA SER A 160 -0.67 28.87 4.33
C SER A 160 -0.74 29.14 5.85
N LYS A 161 -0.65 28.11 6.69
CA LYS A 161 -0.67 28.26 8.14
C LYS A 161 0.56 29.01 8.68
N VAL A 162 1.75 28.72 8.18
CA VAL A 162 2.99 29.41 8.58
C VAL A 162 2.93 30.89 8.19
N SER A 163 2.46 31.21 6.99
CA SER A 163 2.29 32.60 6.53
C SER A 163 1.30 33.39 7.40
N GLN A 164 0.21 32.77 7.83
CA GLN A 164 -0.77 33.39 8.75
C GLN A 164 -0.21 33.61 10.15
N SER A 165 0.60 32.67 10.65
CA SER A 165 1.25 32.80 11.96
C SER A 165 2.25 33.96 11.98
N LEU A 166 3.04 34.13 10.94
CA LEU A 166 4.01 35.22 10.82
C LEU A 166 3.36 36.60 10.66
N ARG A 167 2.14 36.68 10.10
CA ARG A 167 1.36 37.94 10.04
C ARG A 167 0.80 38.38 11.39
N LYS A 168 0.56 37.45 12.32
CA LYS A 168 0.03 37.76 13.66
C LYS A 168 1.10 38.24 14.65
N VAL A 169 2.37 38.08 14.33
CA VAL A 169 3.52 38.46 15.19
C VAL A 169 4.09 39.81 14.79
N ARG A 170 3.57 40.47 13.74
CA ARG A 170 3.93 41.81 13.28
C ARG A 170 2.80 42.78 13.61
#